data_174740518d927c173f4b2888cc93f064
#
_entry.id   174740518d927c173f4b2888cc93f064
#
_cell.length_a   1.000
_cell.length_b   1.000
_cell.length_c   1.000
_cell.angle_alpha   90.00
_cell.angle_beta   90.00
_cell.angle_gamma   90.00
#
_symmetry.space_group_name_H-M   'P 1'
#
loop_
_entity.id
_entity.type
_entity.pdbx_description
1 polymer ?
#
loop_
_entity_poly.entity_id
_entity_poly.type
_entity_poly.pdbx_seq_one_letter_code
_entity_poly.pdbx_strand_id
1 'polypeptide(L)'
;MMIPAPVFSQNMMMPMGQNTTVPVEQTTHYKRYHGDGIDDVLRLVPTASVFGLKMLGVEAESSWKRRIAVSVLSFGVNAAVTYSLKKSIHKMRPDGTDNESFPSGHTSVAFCGATTLMHEYRKVSPWIGVAGYAVATGVAVDRVRRNRHHWEDVVAGAAIGVASAEAGYLIGDWILGKNKKKGKESDGEKEKDINDNISLSVAPTGIDLAI
;
A
#
# COMPACT_ATOMS: atom_id res chain seq x y z
N MET A 1 -37.78 -46.85 -54.88
CA MET A 1 -37.00 -45.92 -54.01
C MET A 1 -37.66 -45.96 -52.67
N MET A 2 -37.19 -46.84 -51.75
CA MET A 2 -37.75 -47.11 -50.44
C MET A 2 -36.97 -46.34 -49.38
N ILE A 3 -37.67 -45.51 -48.63
CA ILE A 3 -37.15 -44.78 -47.49
C ILE A 3 -37.41 -45.68 -46.26
N PRO A 4 -36.40 -46.06 -45.49
CA PRO A 4 -36.60 -46.79 -44.23
C PRO A 4 -37.06 -45.86 -43.12
N ALA A 5 -38.05 -46.32 -42.36
CA ALA A 5 -38.66 -45.67 -41.21
C ALA A 5 -37.70 -45.65 -40.00
N PRO A 6 -37.88 -44.70 -39.05
CA PRO A 6 -37.04 -44.61 -37.86
C PRO A 6 -37.39 -45.71 -36.87
N VAL A 7 -36.36 -46.35 -36.32
CA VAL A 7 -36.49 -47.34 -35.25
C VAL A 7 -36.74 -46.62 -33.94
N PHE A 8 -37.88 -46.86 -33.37
CA PHE A 8 -38.34 -46.34 -32.08
C PHE A 8 -37.60 -47.07 -30.94
N SER A 9 -36.98 -46.27 -30.10
CA SER A 9 -36.81 -46.41 -28.65
C SER A 9 -36.98 -47.81 -28.04
N GLN A 10 -35.88 -48.40 -27.63
CA GLN A 10 -35.91 -49.37 -26.54
C GLN A 10 -35.73 -48.65 -25.21
N ASN A 11 -36.75 -48.66 -24.39
CA ASN A 11 -36.71 -48.37 -22.97
C ASN A 11 -35.68 -49.25 -22.30
N MET A 12 -34.51 -48.74 -21.99
CA MET A 12 -33.53 -49.38 -21.18
C MET A 12 -33.87 -49.05 -19.73
N MET A 13 -34.61 -50.02 -19.09
CA MET A 13 -34.77 -50.04 -17.65
C MET A 13 -33.36 -50.06 -17.02
N MET A 14 -32.99 -49.00 -16.36
CA MET A 14 -31.80 -48.96 -15.53
C MET A 14 -32.02 -49.85 -14.31
N PRO A 15 -31.11 -50.78 -13.97
CA PRO A 15 -31.19 -51.51 -12.71
C PRO A 15 -30.93 -50.56 -11.56
N MET A 16 -31.90 -50.43 -10.65
CA MET A 16 -31.67 -49.85 -9.32
C MET A 16 -30.62 -50.66 -8.60
N GLY A 17 -29.48 -50.03 -8.25
CA GLY A 17 -28.53 -50.65 -7.34
C GLY A 17 -27.05 -50.58 -7.70
N GLN A 18 -26.64 -49.67 -8.56
CA GLN A 18 -25.22 -49.32 -8.64
C GLN A 18 -24.99 -48.04 -7.88
N ASN A 19 -24.44 -48.17 -6.67
CA ASN A 19 -23.67 -47.09 -6.03
C ASN A 19 -22.60 -46.67 -7.02
N THR A 20 -22.91 -45.71 -7.91
CA THR A 20 -21.89 -44.92 -8.56
C THR A 20 -21.26 -44.11 -7.43
N THR A 21 -20.24 -44.68 -6.78
CA THR A 21 -19.22 -43.87 -6.13
C THR A 21 -18.73 -42.92 -7.21
N VAL A 22 -19.27 -41.72 -7.18
CA VAL A 22 -18.67 -40.58 -7.90
C VAL A 22 -17.18 -40.68 -7.56
N PRO A 23 -16.29 -40.73 -8.55
CA PRO A 23 -14.87 -40.73 -8.24
C PRO A 23 -14.65 -39.53 -7.33
N VAL A 24 -14.23 -39.78 -6.10
CA VAL A 24 -13.76 -38.73 -5.20
C VAL A 24 -12.72 -38.02 -6.00
N GLU A 25 -13.13 -36.85 -6.47
CA GLU A 25 -12.27 -35.90 -7.14
C GLU A 25 -10.94 -35.92 -6.41
N GLN A 26 -9.90 -36.32 -7.11
CA GLN A 26 -8.56 -36.37 -6.54
C GLN A 26 -8.37 -35.03 -5.90
N THR A 27 -8.46 -34.99 -4.57
CA THR A 27 -7.99 -33.89 -3.78
C THR A 27 -6.52 -33.77 -4.18
N THR A 28 -6.25 -32.90 -5.12
CA THR A 28 -4.89 -32.47 -5.42
C THR A 28 -4.36 -32.04 -4.07
N HIS A 29 -3.55 -32.89 -3.44
CA HIS A 29 -2.79 -32.55 -2.25
C HIS A 29 -1.93 -31.36 -2.63
N TYR A 30 -2.49 -30.16 -2.54
CA TYR A 30 -1.74 -28.94 -2.65
C TYR A 30 -0.68 -29.00 -1.56
N LYS A 31 0.56 -29.19 -2.00
CA LYS A 31 1.71 -29.26 -1.10
C LYS A 31 1.73 -27.95 -0.32
N ARG A 32 1.33 -28.01 0.94
CA ARG A 32 1.35 -26.87 1.84
C ARG A 32 2.80 -26.42 1.93
N TYR A 33 3.12 -25.35 1.21
CA TYR A 33 4.45 -24.80 1.25
C TYR A 33 4.64 -24.15 2.62
N HIS A 34 5.40 -24.79 3.50
CA HIS A 34 5.85 -24.16 4.73
C HIS A 34 6.80 -23.06 4.33
N GLY A 35 6.33 -21.81 4.42
CA GLY A 35 7.14 -20.65 4.11
C GLY A 35 8.33 -20.61 5.06
N ASP A 36 9.50 -20.33 4.50
CA ASP A 36 10.73 -20.05 5.23
C ASP A 36 10.71 -18.64 5.89
N GLY A 37 9.59 -17.91 5.76
CA GLY A 37 9.41 -16.55 6.32
C GLY A 37 10.17 -15.46 5.57
N ILE A 38 10.86 -15.79 4.50
CA ILE A 38 11.63 -14.81 3.71
C ILE A 38 10.75 -13.71 3.17
N ASP A 39 9.56 -14.05 2.67
CA ASP A 39 8.57 -13.09 2.17
C ASP A 39 8.02 -12.16 3.27
N ASP A 40 7.94 -12.64 4.52
CA ASP A 40 7.57 -11.83 5.67
C ASP A 40 8.61 -10.74 5.98
N VAL A 41 9.89 -11.03 5.75
CA VAL A 41 10.99 -10.06 5.91
C VAL A 41 11.09 -9.17 4.66
N LEU A 42 11.11 -9.76 3.47
CA LEU A 42 11.31 -9.03 2.22
C LEU A 42 10.26 -7.93 1.98
N ARG A 43 9.01 -8.13 2.36
CA ARG A 43 7.97 -7.10 2.24
C ARG A 43 8.27 -5.82 3.03
N LEU A 44 9.07 -5.92 4.07
CA LEU A 44 9.44 -4.79 4.93
C LEU A 44 10.74 -4.11 4.48
N VAL A 45 11.55 -4.75 3.63
CA VAL A 45 12.85 -4.22 3.19
C VAL A 45 12.74 -2.83 2.55
N PRO A 46 11.81 -2.54 1.61
CA PRO A 46 11.69 -1.20 1.05
C PRO A 46 11.40 -0.14 2.13
N THR A 47 10.49 -0.46 3.07
CA THR A 47 10.14 0.45 4.18
C THR A 47 11.30 0.64 5.14
N ALA A 48 12.00 -0.43 5.51
CA ALA A 48 13.19 -0.34 6.37
C ALA A 48 14.28 0.50 5.72
N SER A 49 14.44 0.42 4.39
CA SER A 49 15.38 1.24 3.62
C SER A 49 15.04 2.74 3.67
N VAL A 50 13.75 3.12 3.72
CA VAL A 50 13.32 4.52 3.87
C VAL A 50 13.94 5.17 5.11
N PHE A 51 13.95 4.44 6.21
CA PHE A 51 14.48 4.93 7.49
C PHE A 51 15.98 4.66 7.64
N GLY A 52 16.42 3.48 7.22
CA GLY A 52 17.82 3.05 7.34
C GLY A 52 18.80 3.93 6.56
N LEU A 53 18.52 4.28 5.33
CA LEU A 53 19.35 5.17 4.53
C LEU A 53 19.48 6.56 5.17
N LYS A 54 18.41 7.07 5.77
CA LYS A 54 18.45 8.35 6.50
C LYS A 54 19.31 8.25 7.76
N MET A 55 19.26 7.14 8.47
CA MET A 55 20.13 6.91 9.65
C MET A 55 21.60 6.83 9.25
N LEU A 56 21.89 6.33 8.05
CA LEU A 56 23.24 6.28 7.47
C LEU A 56 23.71 7.63 6.90
N GLY A 57 22.93 8.70 7.04
CA GLY A 57 23.29 10.04 6.61
C GLY A 57 22.99 10.35 5.14
N VAL A 58 22.29 9.46 4.41
CA VAL A 58 21.87 9.75 3.04
C VAL A 58 20.81 10.85 3.08
N GLU A 59 21.03 11.92 2.34
CA GLU A 59 20.04 13.00 2.22
C GLU A 59 18.72 12.48 1.67
N ALA A 60 17.63 12.99 2.20
CA ALA A 60 16.29 12.59 1.79
C ALA A 60 15.40 13.80 1.71
N GLU A 61 14.36 13.72 0.87
CA GLU A 61 13.42 14.81 0.59
C GLU A 61 12.76 15.36 1.86
N SER A 62 12.42 14.48 2.81
CA SER A 62 11.62 14.82 3.98
C SER A 62 12.41 14.88 5.28
N SER A 63 11.99 15.79 6.19
CA SER A 63 12.40 15.76 7.59
C SER A 63 11.91 14.48 8.29
N TRP A 64 12.51 14.13 9.43
CA TRP A 64 12.09 12.97 10.21
C TRP A 64 10.61 12.99 10.57
N LYS A 65 10.11 14.14 11.06
CA LYS A 65 8.69 14.30 11.45
C LYS A 65 7.74 14.06 10.28
N ARG A 66 8.02 14.68 9.12
CA ARG A 66 7.20 14.53 7.92
C ARG A 66 7.22 13.09 7.41
N ARG A 67 8.40 12.46 7.37
CA ARG A 67 8.57 11.07 6.92
C ARG A 67 7.76 10.10 7.76
N ILE A 68 7.86 10.19 9.10
CA ILE A 68 7.10 9.34 10.01
C ILE A 68 5.60 9.57 9.79
N ALA A 69 5.15 10.81 9.76
CA ALA A 69 3.74 11.14 9.57
C ALA A 69 3.18 10.59 8.23
N VAL A 70 3.90 10.82 7.12
CA VAL A 70 3.50 10.31 5.80
C VAL A 70 3.52 8.79 5.78
N SER A 71 4.54 8.14 6.35
CA SER A 71 4.59 6.68 6.42
C SER A 71 3.41 6.11 7.20
N VAL A 72 3.10 6.67 8.37
CA VAL A 72 1.94 6.24 9.18
C VAL A 72 0.63 6.39 8.39
N LEU A 73 0.45 7.51 7.68
CA LEU A 73 -0.73 7.75 6.85
C LEU A 73 -0.80 6.76 5.68
N SER A 74 0.31 6.57 4.96
CA SER A 74 0.38 5.64 3.82
C SER A 74 0.06 4.21 4.21
N PHE A 75 0.70 3.69 5.26
CA PHE A 75 0.45 2.34 5.75
C PHE A 75 -0.91 2.20 6.44
N GLY A 76 -1.41 3.25 7.08
CA GLY A 76 -2.76 3.30 7.64
C GLY A 76 -3.83 3.15 6.56
N VAL A 77 -3.73 3.94 5.47
CA VAL A 77 -4.61 3.82 4.30
C VAL A 77 -4.49 2.43 3.67
N ASN A 78 -3.24 1.95 3.47
CA ASN A 78 -2.98 0.62 2.90
C ASN A 78 -3.65 -0.49 3.72
N ALA A 79 -3.49 -0.48 5.03
CA ALA A 79 -4.08 -1.46 5.93
C ALA A 79 -5.61 -1.39 5.89
N ALA A 80 -6.20 -0.20 5.95
CA ALA A 80 -7.64 0.00 5.92
C ALA A 80 -8.26 -0.54 4.61
N VAL A 81 -7.71 -0.17 3.46
CA VAL A 81 -8.20 -0.62 2.14
C VAL A 81 -8.02 -2.12 1.98
N THR A 82 -6.83 -2.65 2.26
CA THR A 82 -6.53 -4.08 2.11
C THR A 82 -7.41 -4.92 3.03
N TYR A 83 -7.58 -4.53 4.29
CA TYR A 83 -8.41 -5.26 5.24
C TYR A 83 -9.90 -5.22 4.83
N SER A 84 -10.42 -4.06 4.44
CA SER A 84 -11.80 -3.91 4.00
C SER A 84 -12.11 -4.80 2.80
N LEU A 85 -11.23 -4.81 1.79
CA LEU A 85 -11.39 -5.64 0.60
C LEU A 85 -11.30 -7.13 0.93
N LYS A 86 -10.38 -7.55 1.81
CA LYS A 86 -10.30 -8.95 2.26
C LYS A 86 -11.59 -9.44 2.94
N LYS A 87 -12.21 -8.57 3.73
CA LYS A 87 -13.48 -8.92 4.41
C LYS A 87 -14.70 -8.87 3.50
N SER A 88 -14.64 -8.09 2.43
CA SER A 88 -15.74 -7.99 1.45
C SER A 88 -15.65 -9.03 0.35
N ILE A 89 -14.44 -9.41 -0.07
CA ILE A 89 -14.21 -10.31 -1.20
C ILE A 89 -13.66 -11.63 -0.69
N HIS A 90 -14.54 -12.62 -0.62
CA HIS A 90 -14.20 -13.98 -0.18
C HIS A 90 -13.66 -14.79 -1.35
N LYS A 91 -12.36 -14.66 -1.65
CA LYS A 91 -11.69 -15.39 -2.73
C LYS A 91 -10.79 -16.47 -2.16
N MET A 92 -11.04 -17.73 -2.55
CA MET A 92 -10.23 -18.87 -2.15
C MET A 92 -8.79 -18.70 -2.64
N ARG A 93 -7.83 -19.06 -1.78
CA ARG A 93 -6.41 -19.13 -2.18
C ARG A 93 -6.17 -20.31 -3.11
N PRO A 94 -5.15 -20.22 -4.00
CA PRO A 94 -4.77 -21.35 -4.85
C PRO A 94 -4.39 -22.61 -4.06
N ASP A 95 -3.85 -22.46 -2.84
CA ASP A 95 -3.49 -23.58 -1.96
C ASP A 95 -4.67 -24.12 -1.09
N GLY A 96 -5.87 -23.54 -1.25
CA GLY A 96 -7.08 -23.96 -0.56
C GLY A 96 -7.08 -23.71 0.96
N THR A 97 -6.15 -22.92 1.50
CA THR A 97 -6.02 -22.72 2.95
C THR A 97 -7.08 -21.83 3.57
N ASP A 98 -7.50 -20.77 2.88
CA ASP A 98 -8.52 -19.82 3.34
C ASP A 98 -9.16 -19.04 2.17
N ASN A 99 -10.20 -18.26 2.48
CA ASN A 99 -10.93 -17.42 1.52
C ASN A 99 -10.45 -15.96 1.52
N GLU A 100 -9.24 -15.68 1.96
CA GLU A 100 -8.68 -14.33 2.04
C GLU A 100 -7.55 -14.09 1.03
N SER A 101 -7.72 -14.60 -0.20
CA SER A 101 -6.71 -14.43 -1.25
C SER A 101 -6.60 -12.99 -1.72
N PHE A 102 -7.73 -12.31 -1.95
CA PHE A 102 -7.75 -10.97 -2.55
C PHE A 102 -7.93 -9.86 -1.50
N PRO A 103 -7.19 -8.76 -1.65
CA PRO A 103 -5.94 -8.57 -2.39
C PRO A 103 -4.72 -9.09 -1.61
N SER A 104 -3.55 -9.17 -2.26
CA SER A 104 -2.31 -9.59 -1.60
C SER A 104 -1.77 -8.52 -0.64
N GLY A 105 -1.88 -8.77 0.66
CA GLY A 105 -1.39 -7.84 1.68
C GLY A 105 0.15 -7.70 1.71
N HIS A 106 0.91 -8.78 1.47
CA HIS A 106 2.37 -8.72 1.39
C HIS A 106 2.82 -7.82 0.24
N THR A 107 2.20 -8.00 -0.93
CA THR A 107 2.50 -7.19 -2.10
C THR A 107 2.13 -5.72 -1.87
N SER A 108 0.97 -5.43 -1.29
CA SER A 108 0.54 -4.05 -1.04
C SER A 108 1.48 -3.31 -0.08
N VAL A 109 1.93 -3.97 0.99
CA VAL A 109 2.91 -3.41 1.93
C VAL A 109 4.26 -3.16 1.24
N ALA A 110 4.76 -4.12 0.46
CA ALA A 110 6.03 -3.98 -0.23
C ALA A 110 6.01 -2.82 -1.26
N PHE A 111 4.94 -2.71 -2.06
CA PHE A 111 4.80 -1.62 -3.02
C PHE A 111 4.55 -0.26 -2.36
N CYS A 112 3.83 -0.19 -1.26
CA CYS A 112 3.68 1.03 -0.47
C CYS A 112 5.05 1.52 0.04
N GLY A 113 5.87 0.62 0.58
CA GLY A 113 7.23 0.95 1.01
C GLY A 113 8.15 1.36 -0.15
N ALA A 114 8.07 0.68 -1.31
CA ALA A 114 8.85 1.00 -2.50
C ALA A 114 8.49 2.38 -3.07
N THR A 115 7.20 2.73 -3.09
CA THR A 115 6.73 4.06 -3.52
C THR A 115 7.22 5.13 -2.57
N THR A 116 7.13 4.91 -1.26
CA THR A 116 7.68 5.82 -0.26
C THR A 116 9.19 5.99 -0.42
N LEU A 117 9.93 4.90 -0.67
CA LEU A 117 11.36 4.94 -0.92
C LEU A 117 11.72 5.76 -2.16
N MET A 118 10.95 5.59 -3.24
CA MET A 118 11.11 6.39 -4.46
C MET A 118 10.87 7.88 -4.17
N HIS A 119 9.81 8.25 -3.47
CA HIS A 119 9.53 9.66 -3.13
C HIS A 119 10.65 10.30 -2.32
N GLU A 120 11.18 9.58 -1.32
CA GLU A 120 12.18 10.13 -0.41
C GLU A 120 13.56 10.28 -1.04
N TYR A 121 13.93 9.42 -2.01
CA TYR A 121 15.31 9.35 -2.50
C TYR A 121 15.47 9.59 -4.00
N ARG A 122 14.40 9.84 -4.77
CA ARG A 122 14.49 10.07 -6.23
C ARG A 122 15.42 11.21 -6.63
N LYS A 123 15.59 12.24 -5.79
CA LYS A 123 16.48 13.36 -6.05
C LYS A 123 17.94 13.01 -5.80
N VAL A 124 18.22 12.06 -4.93
CA VAL A 124 19.58 11.55 -4.67
C VAL A 124 19.96 10.55 -5.76
N SER A 125 19.14 9.52 -5.91
CA SER A 125 19.27 8.55 -6.99
C SER A 125 17.93 7.83 -7.22
N PRO A 126 17.37 7.91 -8.43
CA PRO A 126 16.15 7.18 -8.76
C PRO A 126 16.32 5.67 -8.68
N TRP A 127 17.56 5.17 -8.80
CA TRP A 127 17.88 3.75 -8.73
C TRP A 127 17.59 3.13 -7.36
N ILE A 128 17.61 3.93 -6.29
CA ILE A 128 17.22 3.49 -4.93
C ILE A 128 15.74 3.06 -4.93
N GLY A 129 14.87 3.88 -5.51
CA GLY A 129 13.46 3.55 -5.65
C GLY A 129 13.22 2.37 -6.59
N VAL A 130 13.96 2.32 -7.72
CA VAL A 130 13.90 1.18 -8.66
C VAL A 130 14.28 -0.12 -7.95
N ALA A 131 15.32 -0.13 -7.13
CA ALA A 131 15.69 -1.28 -6.31
C ALA A 131 14.57 -1.68 -5.34
N GLY A 132 13.91 -0.71 -4.70
CA GLY A 132 12.74 -0.95 -3.86
C GLY A 132 11.59 -1.64 -4.62
N TYR A 133 11.28 -1.17 -5.83
CA TYR A 133 10.27 -1.81 -6.69
C TYR A 133 10.70 -3.20 -7.17
N ALA A 134 11.98 -3.44 -7.43
CA ALA A 134 12.48 -4.77 -7.77
C ALA A 134 12.26 -5.76 -6.62
N VAL A 135 12.55 -5.36 -5.38
CA VAL A 135 12.26 -6.17 -4.18
C VAL A 135 10.76 -6.41 -4.04
N ALA A 136 9.93 -5.38 -4.18
CA ALA A 136 8.47 -5.51 -4.08
C ALA A 136 7.90 -6.46 -5.15
N THR A 137 8.43 -6.40 -6.37
CA THR A 137 8.08 -7.32 -7.46
C THR A 137 8.51 -8.76 -7.12
N GLY A 138 9.71 -8.92 -6.55
CA GLY A 138 10.18 -10.22 -6.05
C GLY A 138 9.22 -10.83 -5.03
N VAL A 139 8.73 -10.02 -4.08
CA VAL A 139 7.69 -10.45 -3.12
C VAL A 139 6.43 -10.88 -3.85
N ALA A 140 5.93 -10.09 -4.83
CA ALA A 140 4.73 -10.41 -5.60
C ALA A 140 4.85 -11.75 -6.32
N VAL A 141 5.98 -11.96 -7.03
CA VAL A 141 6.27 -13.21 -7.74
C VAL A 141 6.35 -14.40 -6.78
N ASP A 142 7.00 -14.23 -5.63
CA ASP A 142 7.11 -15.30 -4.64
C ASP A 142 5.75 -15.71 -4.07
N ARG A 143 4.82 -14.75 -3.87
CA ARG A 143 3.45 -15.05 -3.43
C ARG A 143 2.68 -15.92 -4.42
N VAL A 144 2.85 -15.66 -5.72
CA VAL A 144 2.23 -16.48 -6.78
C VAL A 144 2.92 -17.84 -6.87
N ARG A 145 4.26 -17.87 -6.86
CA ARG A 145 5.05 -19.10 -6.94
C ARG A 145 4.72 -20.10 -5.81
N ARG A 146 4.40 -19.59 -4.62
CA ARG A 146 4.03 -20.38 -3.46
C ARG A 146 2.55 -20.74 -3.40
N ASN A 147 1.77 -20.47 -4.46
CA ASN A 147 0.32 -20.68 -4.50
C ASN A 147 -0.45 -20.00 -3.34
N ARG A 148 0.09 -18.91 -2.78
CA ARG A 148 -0.58 -18.15 -1.71
C ARG A 148 -1.57 -17.14 -2.27
N HIS A 149 -1.34 -16.66 -3.49
CA HIS A 149 -2.15 -15.69 -4.19
C HIS A 149 -2.21 -15.97 -5.68
N HIS A 150 -3.33 -15.62 -6.32
CA HIS A 150 -3.41 -15.56 -7.77
C HIS A 150 -2.66 -14.32 -8.27
N TRP A 151 -2.30 -14.30 -9.56
CA TRP A 151 -1.56 -13.16 -10.11
C TRP A 151 -2.34 -11.84 -10.05
N GLU A 152 -3.68 -11.88 -10.23
CA GLU A 152 -4.54 -10.70 -10.09
C GLU A 152 -4.58 -10.14 -8.67
N ASP A 153 -4.44 -11.00 -7.64
CA ASP A 153 -4.40 -10.57 -6.25
C ASP A 153 -3.14 -9.75 -5.95
N VAL A 154 -2.01 -10.13 -6.57
CA VAL A 154 -0.75 -9.40 -6.40
C VAL A 154 -0.73 -8.11 -7.22
N VAL A 155 -1.32 -8.10 -8.42
CA VAL A 155 -1.47 -6.87 -9.22
C VAL A 155 -2.36 -5.86 -8.49
N ALA A 156 -3.50 -6.30 -7.97
CA ALA A 156 -4.36 -5.45 -7.15
C ALA A 156 -3.63 -4.96 -5.89
N GLY A 157 -2.89 -5.84 -5.21
CA GLY A 157 -2.07 -5.48 -4.06
C GLY A 157 -1.03 -4.41 -4.40
N ALA A 158 -0.33 -4.55 -5.52
CA ALA A 158 0.64 -3.56 -6.00
C ALA A 158 0.00 -2.19 -6.25
N ALA A 159 -1.14 -2.17 -6.95
CA ALA A 159 -1.90 -0.94 -7.22
C ALA A 159 -2.36 -0.25 -5.93
N ILE A 160 -2.89 -1.03 -4.97
CA ILE A 160 -3.31 -0.53 -3.66
C ILE A 160 -2.10 0.05 -2.90
N GLY A 161 -0.95 -0.64 -2.92
CA GLY A 161 0.26 -0.19 -2.26
C GLY A 161 0.73 1.17 -2.78
N VAL A 162 0.84 1.31 -4.10
CA VAL A 162 1.21 2.58 -4.76
C VAL A 162 0.19 3.67 -4.42
N ALA A 163 -1.10 3.43 -4.64
CA ALA A 163 -2.15 4.41 -4.39
C ALA A 163 -2.20 4.87 -2.93
N SER A 164 -1.97 3.96 -1.98
CA SER A 164 -1.94 4.28 -0.55
C SER A 164 -0.74 5.15 -0.17
N ALA A 165 0.43 4.92 -0.77
CA ALA A 165 1.58 5.78 -0.57
C ALA A 165 1.31 7.19 -1.11
N GLU A 166 0.80 7.32 -2.35
CA GLU A 166 0.44 8.60 -2.94
C GLU A 166 -0.60 9.35 -2.09
N ALA A 167 -1.64 8.64 -1.62
CA ALA A 167 -2.64 9.22 -0.72
C ALA A 167 -2.02 9.72 0.59
N GLY A 168 -1.08 8.96 1.17
CA GLY A 168 -0.36 9.34 2.39
C GLY A 168 0.45 10.62 2.21
N TYR A 169 1.11 10.80 1.05
CA TYR A 169 1.83 12.04 0.71
C TYR A 169 0.85 13.20 0.53
N LEU A 170 -0.24 13.02 -0.21
CA LEU A 170 -1.26 14.06 -0.42
C LEU A 170 -1.88 14.53 0.91
N ILE A 171 -2.29 13.59 1.76
CA ILE A 171 -2.88 13.89 3.08
C ILE A 171 -1.83 14.55 3.97
N GLY A 172 -0.61 14.04 3.98
CA GLY A 172 0.51 14.59 4.75
C GLY A 172 0.81 16.04 4.35
N ASP A 173 0.85 16.34 3.07
CA ASP A 173 1.09 17.69 2.55
C ASP A 173 -0.07 18.63 2.90
N TRP A 174 -1.31 18.15 2.81
CA TRP A 174 -2.47 18.95 3.20
C TRP A 174 -2.47 19.29 4.70
N ILE A 175 -2.17 18.33 5.57
CA ILE A 175 -2.15 18.53 7.02
C ILE A 175 -0.96 19.41 7.44
N LEU A 176 0.24 19.07 6.99
CA LEU A 176 1.46 19.76 7.39
C LEU A 176 1.61 21.13 6.69
N GLY A 177 1.12 21.26 5.45
CA GLY A 177 1.07 22.51 4.72
C GLY A 177 0.12 23.52 5.34
N LYS A 178 -1.03 23.09 5.86
CA LYS A 178 -1.99 23.92 6.57
C LYS A 178 -1.42 24.46 7.89
N ASN A 179 -0.68 23.64 8.62
CA ASN A 179 0.00 24.05 9.85
C ASN A 179 1.12 25.08 9.59
N LYS A 180 1.83 24.96 8.46
CA LYS A 180 2.91 25.90 8.09
C LYS A 180 2.37 27.29 7.73
N LYS A 181 1.19 27.37 7.09
CA LYS A 181 0.51 28.65 6.84
C LYS A 181 0.05 29.31 8.13
N LYS A 182 -0.56 28.53 9.05
CA LYS A 182 -1.04 29.05 10.34
C LYS A 182 0.08 29.52 11.25
N GLY A 183 1.25 28.85 11.26
CA GLY A 183 2.44 29.30 11.98
C GLY A 183 2.99 30.62 11.41
N LYS A 184 3.00 30.79 10.08
CA LYS A 184 3.52 31.99 9.43
C LYS A 184 2.62 33.21 9.62
N GLU A 185 1.30 33.02 9.70
CA GLU A 185 0.34 34.05 10.05
C GLU A 185 0.50 34.52 11.50
N SER A 186 0.67 33.57 12.45
CA SER A 186 0.87 33.89 13.88
C SER A 186 2.20 34.62 14.14
N ASP A 187 3.28 34.26 13.42
CA ASP A 187 4.58 34.92 13.57
C ASP A 187 4.58 36.31 12.93
N GLY A 188 3.89 36.50 11.80
CA GLY A 188 3.72 37.80 11.16
C GLY A 188 2.86 38.78 11.96
N GLU A 189 1.85 38.28 12.68
CA GLU A 189 0.99 39.07 13.53
C GLU A 189 1.76 39.56 14.79
N LYS A 190 2.58 38.69 15.39
CA LYS A 190 3.47 39.07 16.50
C LYS A 190 4.55 40.07 16.10
N GLU A 191 5.13 39.95 14.91
CA GLU A 191 6.14 40.87 14.40
C GLU A 191 5.53 42.24 14.12
N LYS A 192 4.28 42.30 13.65
CA LYS A 192 3.54 43.53 13.42
C LYS A 192 3.21 44.27 14.72
N ASP A 193 2.71 43.55 15.73
CA ASP A 193 2.42 44.05 17.06
C ASP A 193 3.67 44.64 17.76
N ILE A 194 4.84 43.98 17.60
CA ILE A 194 6.12 44.46 18.13
C ILE A 194 6.54 45.76 17.44
N ASN A 195 6.45 45.83 16.10
CA ASN A 195 6.82 47.04 15.33
C ASN A 195 5.89 48.21 15.63
N ASP A 196 4.58 47.98 15.76
CA ASP A 196 3.61 49.01 16.10
C ASP A 196 3.85 49.55 17.51
N ASN A 197 4.21 48.71 18.48
CA ASN A 197 4.57 49.14 19.84
C ASN A 197 5.89 49.91 19.88
N ILE A 198 6.89 49.56 19.07
CA ILE A 198 8.16 50.29 18.98
C ILE A 198 7.94 51.67 18.33
N SER A 199 7.12 51.77 17.31
CA SER A 199 6.83 53.03 16.62
C SER A 199 6.08 54.02 17.53
N LEU A 200 5.23 53.53 18.44
CA LEU A 200 4.54 54.39 19.42
C LEU A 200 5.47 54.88 20.54
N SER A 201 6.56 54.18 20.83
CA SER A 201 7.52 54.56 21.89
C SER A 201 8.60 55.53 21.43
N VAL A 202 8.73 55.79 20.13
CA VAL A 202 9.72 56.71 19.53
C VAL A 202 9.06 57.98 18.96
N ALA A 203 7.89 58.37 19.47
CA ALA A 203 7.36 59.69 19.14
C ALA A 203 8.30 60.77 19.73
N PRO A 204 8.81 61.72 18.93
CA PRO A 204 9.69 62.77 19.44
C PRO A 204 8.83 63.70 20.31
N THR A 205 9.21 63.76 21.59
CA THR A 205 8.77 64.84 22.48
C THR A 205 9.41 66.10 21.98
N GLY A 206 8.65 66.88 21.22
CA GLY A 206 9.02 68.21 20.83
C GLY A 206 9.23 69.06 22.05
N ILE A 207 10.48 69.41 22.37
CA ILE A 207 10.85 70.43 23.30
C ILE A 207 10.88 71.71 22.50
N ASP A 208 9.80 72.49 22.51
CA ASP A 208 9.82 73.88 22.11
C ASP A 208 10.59 74.70 23.09
N LEU A 209 11.84 75.10 22.77
CA LEU A 209 12.59 76.14 23.44
C LEU A 209 12.15 77.46 22.82
N ALA A 210 11.29 78.19 23.51
CA ALA A 210 11.05 79.61 23.27
C ALA A 210 12.15 80.41 23.90
N ILE A 211 12.85 81.29 23.07
CA ILE A 211 13.66 82.39 23.50
C ILE A 211 12.94 83.68 23.05
#